data_c5e44d20f3ac39334e3fc97016a8881d
#
_entry.id   c5e44d20f3ac39334e3fc97016a8881d
#
_cell.length_a   1.000
_cell.length_b   1.000
_cell.length_c   1.000
_cell.angle_alpha   90.00
_cell.angle_beta   90.00
_cell.angle_gamma   90.00
#
_symmetry.space_group_name_H-M   'P 1'
#
loop_
_entity.id
_entity.type
_entity.pdbx_description
1 polymer ?
#
loop_
_entity_poly.entity_id
_entity_poly.type
_entity_poly.pdbx_seq_one_letter_code
_entity_poly.pdbx_strand_id
1 'polypeptide(L)'
;LQHHLSPNRANGLAGMLDRIRQLALLYRPVEGTAPEKSVNEAPALPATPSSGQEPTFVETQDAVLNIIRTIYDPEIPVNIYDLGLIYNIEVRNGGVVKVTMTLTSPSCPVAGTLPGEVADKIRGVHGVSEVDVELTFDPPWSQDLMSEEAKLELGFL
;
A
#
# COMPACT_ATOMS: atom_id res chain seq x y z
N LEU A 1 -16.62 -44.42 26.55
CA LEU A 1 -15.51 -43.46 26.35
C LEU A 1 -15.66 -42.84 24.98
N GLN A 2 -16.36 -41.69 24.92
CA GLN A 2 -16.62 -40.94 23.70
C GLN A 2 -15.58 -39.81 23.58
N HIS A 3 -14.73 -39.85 22.55
CA HIS A 3 -13.84 -38.78 22.17
C HIS A 3 -14.61 -37.71 21.40
N HIS A 4 -14.76 -36.55 22.00
CA HIS A 4 -15.28 -35.33 21.38
C HIS A 4 -14.20 -34.73 20.49
N LEU A 5 -14.34 -34.86 19.17
CA LEU A 5 -13.56 -34.13 18.16
C LEU A 5 -14.26 -32.78 17.90
N SER A 6 -13.65 -31.70 18.29
CA SER A 6 -14.05 -30.35 17.91
C SER A 6 -13.77 -30.05 16.45
N PRO A 7 -14.76 -29.60 15.66
CA PRO A 7 -14.53 -29.07 14.33
C PRO A 7 -14.45 -27.52 14.39
N ASN A 8 -13.26 -26.93 14.36
CA ASN A 8 -13.20 -25.50 14.10
C ASN A 8 -11.82 -25.08 13.57
N ARG A 9 -11.59 -25.31 12.29
CA ARG A 9 -10.49 -24.71 11.53
C ARG A 9 -10.81 -24.55 10.03
N ALA A 10 -11.98 -23.97 9.69
CA ALA A 10 -12.32 -23.72 8.29
C ALA A 10 -12.95 -22.35 8.01
N ASN A 11 -12.90 -21.40 8.94
CA ASN A 11 -13.63 -20.11 8.77
C ASN A 11 -12.76 -18.86 8.61
N GLY A 12 -11.44 -19.00 8.40
CA GLY A 12 -10.57 -17.82 8.26
C GLY A 12 -10.57 -17.18 6.87
N LEU A 13 -10.67 -17.97 5.81
CA LEU A 13 -10.53 -17.48 4.42
C LEU A 13 -11.86 -17.11 3.77
N ALA A 14 -12.96 -17.72 4.16
CA ALA A 14 -14.30 -17.41 3.63
C ALA A 14 -14.81 -16.03 4.09
N GLY A 15 -14.48 -15.60 5.32
CA GLY A 15 -14.90 -14.32 5.86
C GLY A 15 -14.24 -13.09 5.23
N MET A 16 -13.06 -13.24 4.65
CA MET A 16 -12.33 -12.14 4.03
C MET A 16 -12.85 -11.82 2.62
N LEU A 17 -13.26 -12.84 1.87
CA LEU A 17 -13.84 -12.68 0.54
C LEU A 17 -15.27 -12.11 0.59
N ASP A 18 -16.01 -12.37 1.66
CA ASP A 18 -17.38 -11.88 1.82
C ASP A 18 -17.41 -10.36 2.16
N ARG A 19 -16.41 -9.86 2.87
CA ARG A 19 -16.27 -8.43 3.17
C ARG A 19 -15.96 -7.59 1.93
N ILE A 20 -15.21 -8.12 0.98
CA ILE A 20 -14.89 -7.43 -0.28
C ILE A 20 -16.13 -7.38 -1.19
N ARG A 21 -16.96 -8.42 -1.16
CA ARG A 21 -18.21 -8.45 -1.92
C ARG A 21 -19.28 -7.50 -1.38
N GLN A 22 -19.30 -7.26 -0.07
CA GLN A 22 -20.29 -6.41 0.57
C GLN A 22 -20.04 -4.91 0.34
N LEU A 23 -18.77 -4.52 0.12
CA LEU A 23 -18.41 -3.14 -0.23
C LEU A 23 -18.77 -2.76 -1.67
N ALA A 24 -18.85 -3.72 -2.59
CA ALA A 24 -19.22 -3.48 -3.98
C ALA A 24 -20.74 -3.24 -4.18
N LEU A 25 -21.58 -3.60 -3.20
CA LEU A 25 -23.03 -3.45 -3.29
C LEU A 25 -23.56 -2.08 -2.81
N LEU A 26 -22.70 -1.22 -2.26
CA LEU A 26 -23.11 0.11 -1.79
C LEU A 26 -22.84 1.24 -2.79
N TYR A 27 -22.24 0.95 -3.94
CA TYR A 27 -22.08 1.93 -5.01
C TYR A 27 -23.28 1.86 -5.96
N ARG A 28 -24.30 2.67 -5.68
CA ARG A 28 -25.38 2.97 -6.65
C ARG A 28 -24.96 4.20 -7.46
N PRO A 29 -24.72 4.09 -8.76
CA PRO A 29 -24.62 5.28 -9.59
C PRO A 29 -26.00 5.92 -9.72
N VAL A 30 -26.08 7.20 -9.42
CA VAL A 30 -27.30 8.02 -9.64
C VAL A 30 -27.35 8.29 -11.14
N GLU A 31 -28.32 7.68 -11.83
CA GLU A 31 -28.66 8.07 -13.20
C GLU A 31 -29.41 9.42 -13.17
N GLY A 32 -28.83 10.40 -13.77
CA GLY A 32 -29.42 11.72 -13.99
C GLY A 32 -29.08 12.25 -15.38
N THR A 33 -29.97 11.91 -16.31
CA THR A 33 -30.36 12.63 -17.55
C THR A 33 -29.32 13.55 -18.22
N ALA A 34 -28.98 13.13 -19.44
CA ALA A 34 -28.39 13.98 -20.47
C ALA A 34 -29.42 15.04 -20.98
N PRO A 35 -28.90 16.14 -21.56
CA PRO A 35 -29.25 16.38 -22.94
C PRO A 35 -28.04 16.62 -23.85
N GLU A 36 -28.19 16.05 -25.04
CA GLU A 36 -27.30 16.26 -26.20
C GLU A 36 -27.22 17.73 -26.60
N LYS A 37 -26.02 18.17 -26.99
CA LYS A 37 -25.81 18.81 -28.31
C LYS A 37 -24.34 19.17 -28.55
N SER A 38 -23.80 18.55 -29.59
CA SER A 38 -23.21 19.20 -30.77
C SER A 38 -21.78 19.69 -30.74
N VAL A 39 -20.96 18.87 -31.44
CA VAL A 39 -19.92 19.21 -32.44
C VAL A 39 -18.71 20.06 -32.08
N ASN A 40 -17.63 19.51 -32.51
CA ASN A 40 -16.37 20.08 -32.96
C ASN A 40 -15.27 20.31 -31.93
N GLU A 41 -14.23 19.65 -32.21
CA GLU A 41 -12.91 20.10 -32.57
C GLU A 41 -11.73 19.65 -31.75
N ALA A 42 -10.85 18.95 -32.42
CA ALA A 42 -9.41 18.91 -32.32
C ALA A 42 -8.75 18.22 -31.09
N PRO A 43 -7.63 17.52 -31.30
CA PRO A 43 -6.94 16.77 -30.25
C PRO A 43 -6.26 17.74 -29.29
N ALA A 44 -6.80 17.85 -28.09
CA ALA A 44 -6.17 18.58 -27.01
C ALA A 44 -4.90 17.84 -26.56
N LEU A 45 -3.80 18.54 -26.61
CA LEU A 45 -2.52 18.22 -26.00
C LEU A 45 -2.70 17.82 -24.52
N PRO A 46 -1.84 16.97 -23.95
CA PRO A 46 -1.96 16.56 -22.56
C PRO A 46 -1.95 17.81 -21.68
N ALA A 47 -3.03 17.99 -20.94
CA ALA A 47 -3.17 19.07 -19.99
C ALA A 47 -2.00 19.01 -18.98
N THR A 48 -1.20 20.05 -18.97
CA THR A 48 -0.29 20.35 -17.87
C THR A 48 -1.09 20.38 -16.56
N PRO A 49 -0.59 19.77 -15.46
CA PRO A 49 -1.29 19.80 -14.19
C PRO A 49 -1.45 21.26 -13.74
N SER A 50 -2.70 21.70 -13.65
CA SER A 50 -3.00 23.06 -13.18
C SER A 50 -2.65 23.14 -11.70
N SER A 51 -1.74 24.04 -11.41
CA SER A 51 -1.30 24.50 -10.11
C SER A 51 -2.47 24.87 -9.19
N GLY A 52 -2.56 24.24 -8.02
CA GLY A 52 -3.31 24.77 -6.89
C GLY A 52 -4.38 23.91 -6.23
N GLN A 53 -4.53 22.65 -6.63
CA GLN A 53 -5.38 21.72 -5.89
C GLN A 53 -4.53 20.86 -4.96
N GLU A 54 -4.92 20.80 -3.69
CA GLU A 54 -4.41 19.81 -2.75
C GLU A 54 -4.62 18.42 -3.35
N PRO A 55 -3.61 17.54 -3.36
CA PRO A 55 -3.76 16.22 -3.93
C PRO A 55 -4.86 15.46 -3.20
N THR A 56 -5.63 14.70 -3.95
CA THR A 56 -6.65 13.83 -3.37
C THR A 56 -6.00 12.74 -2.52
N PHE A 57 -6.76 12.17 -1.62
CA PHE A 57 -6.33 11.05 -0.79
C PHE A 57 -5.70 9.90 -1.61
N VAL A 58 -6.31 9.56 -2.74
CA VAL A 58 -5.85 8.47 -3.63
C VAL A 58 -4.52 8.85 -4.29
N GLU A 59 -4.38 10.08 -4.79
CA GLU A 59 -3.15 10.56 -5.41
C GLU A 59 -1.99 10.58 -4.40
N THR A 60 -2.25 11.00 -3.16
CA THR A 60 -1.25 10.96 -2.09
C THR A 60 -0.85 9.54 -1.75
N GLN A 61 -1.80 8.61 -1.65
CA GLN A 61 -1.52 7.21 -1.36
C GLN A 61 -0.68 6.55 -2.46
N ASP A 62 -1.02 6.78 -3.73
CA ASP A 62 -0.26 6.27 -4.87
C ASP A 62 1.15 6.85 -4.92
N ALA A 63 1.30 8.15 -4.64
CA ALA A 63 2.60 8.80 -4.57
C ALA A 63 3.47 8.24 -3.44
N VAL A 64 2.89 8.00 -2.26
CA VAL A 64 3.58 7.36 -1.12
C VAL A 64 4.02 5.94 -1.49
N LEU A 65 3.15 5.15 -2.12
CA LEU A 65 3.48 3.80 -2.57
C LEU A 65 4.63 3.80 -3.59
N ASN A 66 4.57 4.70 -4.57
CA ASN A 66 5.61 4.84 -5.58
C ASN A 66 6.96 5.22 -4.96
N ILE A 67 6.98 6.13 -3.97
CA ILE A 67 8.23 6.50 -3.31
C ILE A 67 8.81 5.35 -2.48
N ILE A 68 7.97 4.58 -1.79
CA ILE A 68 8.40 3.39 -1.02
C ILE A 68 9.07 2.36 -1.93
N ARG A 69 8.58 2.15 -3.14
CA ARG A 69 9.19 1.26 -4.14
C ARG A 69 10.56 1.72 -4.64
N THR A 70 10.96 2.94 -4.36
CA THR A 70 12.32 3.43 -4.68
C THR A 70 13.32 3.22 -3.55
N ILE A 71 12.87 2.68 -2.41
CA ILE A 71 13.73 2.42 -1.25
C ILE A 71 14.17 0.97 -1.30
N TYR A 72 15.46 0.74 -1.32
CA TYR A 72 16.06 -0.59 -1.38
C TYR A 72 16.65 -0.97 -0.03
N ASP A 73 16.58 -2.25 0.29
CA ASP A 73 17.36 -2.78 1.40
C ASP A 73 18.85 -2.72 1.04
N PRO A 74 19.74 -2.24 1.93
CA PRO A 74 21.16 -2.12 1.60
C PRO A 74 21.88 -3.45 1.45
N GLU A 75 21.33 -4.53 1.96
CA GLU A 75 21.91 -5.88 1.88
C GLU A 75 21.28 -6.73 0.77
N ILE A 76 20.05 -6.41 0.37
CA ILE A 76 19.27 -7.17 -0.60
C ILE A 76 18.89 -6.24 -1.76
N PRO A 77 19.27 -6.54 -3.03
CA PRO A 77 19.06 -5.64 -4.16
C PRO A 77 17.60 -5.59 -4.63
N VAL A 78 16.66 -5.60 -3.71
CA VAL A 78 15.22 -5.53 -3.94
C VAL A 78 14.65 -4.40 -3.09
N ASN A 79 13.63 -3.71 -3.60
CA ASN A 79 12.99 -2.64 -2.83
C ASN A 79 12.18 -3.21 -1.65
N ILE A 80 12.03 -2.40 -0.62
CA ILE A 80 11.41 -2.82 0.65
C ILE A 80 9.93 -3.20 0.53
N TYR A 81 9.24 -2.69 -0.50
CA TYR A 81 7.85 -3.06 -0.77
C TYR A 81 7.76 -4.48 -1.32
N ASP A 82 8.53 -4.80 -2.34
CA ASP A 82 8.55 -6.13 -2.97
C ASP A 82 9.21 -7.18 -2.07
N LEU A 83 10.08 -6.77 -1.15
CA LEU A 83 10.55 -7.63 -0.05
C LEU A 83 9.47 -7.96 0.98
N GLY A 84 8.30 -7.30 0.94
CA GLY A 84 7.24 -7.51 1.92
C GLY A 84 7.55 -6.94 3.30
N LEU A 85 8.39 -5.90 3.38
CA LEU A 85 8.70 -5.24 4.64
C LEU A 85 7.63 -4.22 5.06
N ILE A 86 6.74 -3.83 4.16
CA ILE A 86 5.66 -2.89 4.42
C ILE A 86 4.37 -3.66 4.71
N TYR A 87 3.88 -3.57 5.93
CA TYR A 87 2.68 -4.27 6.36
C TYR A 87 1.41 -3.44 6.15
N ASN A 88 1.49 -2.13 6.36
CA ASN A 88 0.34 -1.24 6.19
C ASN A 88 0.78 0.18 5.85
N ILE A 89 -0.03 0.87 5.04
CA ILE A 89 0.11 2.29 4.71
C ILE A 89 -1.27 2.92 4.90
N GLU A 90 -1.38 3.81 5.87
CA GLU A 90 -2.58 4.60 6.11
C GLU A 90 -2.30 6.06 5.78
N VAL A 91 -3.06 6.60 4.85
CA VAL A 91 -3.09 8.04 4.59
C VAL A 91 -4.35 8.59 5.24
N ARG A 92 -4.25 9.65 6.02
CA ARG A 92 -5.36 10.28 6.72
C ARG A 92 -5.58 11.70 6.19
N ASN A 93 -6.75 12.24 6.49
CA ASN A 93 -7.08 13.62 6.14
C ASN A 93 -6.02 14.59 6.70
N GLY A 94 -5.68 15.61 5.91
CA GLY A 94 -4.62 16.55 6.26
C GLY A 94 -3.20 16.07 5.93
N GLY A 95 -3.06 14.99 5.15
CA GLY A 95 -1.76 14.52 4.69
C GLY A 95 -0.93 13.77 5.74
N VAL A 96 -1.56 13.25 6.78
CA VAL A 96 -0.89 12.42 7.79
C VAL A 96 -0.75 11.00 7.25
N VAL A 97 0.48 10.50 7.18
CA VAL A 97 0.80 9.15 6.69
C VAL A 97 1.34 8.31 7.84
N LYS A 98 0.71 7.17 8.08
CA LYS A 98 1.23 6.15 9.00
C LYS A 98 1.66 4.93 8.21
N VAL A 99 2.90 4.49 8.41
CA VAL A 99 3.46 3.28 7.81
C VAL A 99 3.80 2.29 8.91
N THR A 100 3.29 1.07 8.81
CA THR A 100 3.70 -0.04 9.66
C THR A 100 4.61 -0.95 8.85
N MET A 101 5.84 -1.13 9.30
CA MET A 101 6.84 -1.91 8.60
C MET A 101 7.57 -2.88 9.52
N THR A 102 8.28 -3.81 8.91
CA THR A 102 9.15 -4.76 9.59
C THR A 102 10.54 -4.78 8.96
N LEU A 103 11.38 -5.66 9.46
CA LEU A 103 12.70 -5.97 8.90
C LEU A 103 12.84 -7.47 8.74
N THR A 104 13.78 -7.90 7.89
CA THR A 104 14.09 -9.32 7.67
C THR A 104 14.59 -10.02 8.93
N SER A 105 15.18 -9.25 9.86
CA SER A 105 15.66 -9.74 11.16
C SER A 105 15.63 -8.62 12.20
N PRO A 106 15.27 -8.90 13.46
CA PRO A 106 15.39 -7.95 14.56
C PRO A 106 16.81 -7.47 14.82
N SER A 107 17.80 -8.27 14.42
CA SER A 107 19.23 -7.96 14.58
C SER A 107 19.85 -7.26 13.36
N CYS A 108 19.02 -6.81 12.42
CA CYS A 108 19.49 -6.14 11.22
C CYS A 108 20.18 -4.81 11.59
N PRO A 109 21.42 -4.56 11.14
CA PRO A 109 22.15 -3.31 11.48
C PRO A 109 21.45 -2.06 10.96
N VAL A 110 20.57 -2.17 9.97
CA VAL A 110 19.77 -1.06 9.41
C VAL A 110 18.47 -0.77 10.17
N ALA A 111 18.20 -1.50 11.25
CA ALA A 111 17.00 -1.27 12.07
C ALA A 111 16.92 0.15 12.62
N GLY A 112 18.05 0.79 12.84
CA GLY A 112 18.10 2.17 13.31
C GLY A 112 18.02 3.24 12.22
N THR A 113 18.21 2.89 10.95
CA THR A 113 18.31 3.87 9.85
C THR A 113 17.20 3.75 8.82
N LEU A 114 16.80 2.54 8.45
CA LEU A 114 15.81 2.30 7.39
C LEU A 114 14.44 2.94 7.67
N PRO A 115 13.85 2.86 8.88
CA PRO A 115 12.58 3.54 9.16
C PRO A 115 12.68 5.06 9.04
N GLY A 116 13.83 5.62 9.43
CA GLY A 116 14.13 7.05 9.26
C GLY A 116 14.20 7.44 7.79
N GLU A 117 14.88 6.66 6.96
CA GLU A 117 14.96 6.90 5.51
C GLU A 117 13.57 6.83 4.86
N VAL A 118 12.75 5.86 5.25
CA VAL A 118 11.35 5.74 4.79
C VAL A 118 10.57 7.00 5.14
N ALA A 119 10.65 7.44 6.40
CA ALA A 119 9.97 8.65 6.85
C ALA A 119 10.41 9.88 6.08
N ASP A 120 11.72 10.06 5.87
CA ASP A 120 12.26 11.23 5.19
C ASP A 120 11.86 11.29 3.71
N LYS A 121 11.87 10.16 3.02
CA LYS A 121 11.42 10.09 1.62
C LYS A 121 9.92 10.35 1.48
N ILE A 122 9.10 9.82 2.38
CA ILE A 122 7.64 10.06 2.36
C ILE A 122 7.32 11.52 2.68
N ARG A 123 8.06 12.20 3.58
CA ARG A 123 7.88 13.63 3.86
C ARG A 123 8.09 14.52 2.64
N GLY A 124 8.87 14.05 1.66
CA GLY A 124 9.08 14.76 0.39
C GLY A 124 7.90 14.64 -0.59
N VAL A 125 6.90 13.82 -0.32
CA VAL A 125 5.74 13.64 -1.19
C VAL A 125 4.79 14.83 -1.04
N HIS A 126 4.34 15.39 -2.16
CA HIS A 126 3.38 16.49 -2.16
C HIS A 126 2.06 16.05 -1.51
N GLY A 127 1.54 16.89 -0.61
CA GLY A 127 0.32 16.60 0.15
C GLY A 127 0.55 15.83 1.46
N VAL A 128 1.77 15.43 1.77
CA VAL A 128 2.12 14.84 3.07
C VAL A 128 2.52 15.95 4.05
N SER A 129 1.88 15.97 5.20
CA SER A 129 2.14 16.94 6.28
C SER A 129 2.91 16.32 7.43
N GLU A 130 2.63 15.04 7.72
CA GLU A 130 3.22 14.32 8.84
C GLU A 130 3.41 12.86 8.47
N VAL A 131 4.50 12.26 8.94
CA VAL A 131 4.81 10.83 8.72
C VAL A 131 5.16 10.18 10.04
N ASP A 132 4.45 9.10 10.33
CA ASP A 132 4.72 8.20 11.45
C ASP A 132 5.10 6.81 10.91
N VAL A 133 6.29 6.33 11.24
CA VAL A 133 6.76 5.00 10.84
C VAL A 133 6.89 4.13 12.07
N GLU A 134 6.04 3.12 12.16
CA GLU A 134 6.02 2.13 13.22
C GLU A 134 6.74 0.86 12.79
N LEU A 135 7.75 0.45 13.56
CA LEU A 135 8.45 -0.81 13.36
C LEU A 135 7.81 -1.89 14.22
N THR A 136 7.43 -3.00 13.58
CA THR A 136 6.86 -4.18 14.27
C THR A 136 7.57 -5.45 13.82
N PHE A 137 7.57 -6.47 14.67
CA PHE A 137 8.05 -7.82 14.37
C PHE A 137 6.94 -8.86 14.57
N ASP A 138 5.70 -8.41 14.62
CA ASP A 138 4.52 -9.27 14.72
C ASP A 138 3.50 -8.90 13.62
N PRO A 139 3.23 -9.81 12.71
CA PRO A 139 3.84 -11.14 12.54
C PRO A 139 5.31 -11.05 12.12
N PRO A 140 6.13 -12.08 12.40
CA PRO A 140 7.53 -12.09 11.94
C PRO A 140 7.59 -12.14 10.41
N TRP A 141 8.60 -11.49 9.85
CA TRP A 141 8.82 -11.54 8.40
C TRP A 141 9.20 -12.96 7.94
N SER A 142 8.71 -13.33 6.77
CA SER A 142 9.09 -14.56 6.08
C SER A 142 9.19 -14.30 4.57
N GLN A 143 9.90 -15.18 3.87
CA GLN A 143 10.03 -15.11 2.40
C GLN A 143 8.69 -15.19 1.66
N ASP A 144 7.65 -15.74 2.29
CA ASP A 144 6.31 -15.81 1.70
C ASP A 144 5.69 -14.43 1.47
N LEU A 145 6.13 -13.42 2.24
CA LEU A 145 5.68 -12.04 2.13
C LEU A 145 6.27 -11.29 0.93
N MET A 146 7.31 -11.83 0.31
CA MET A 146 7.91 -11.25 -0.90
C MET A 146 6.95 -11.34 -2.09
N SER A 147 7.03 -10.35 -2.99
CA SER A 147 6.41 -10.45 -4.31
C SER A 147 7.03 -11.59 -5.12
N GLU A 148 6.31 -12.06 -6.14
CA GLU A 148 6.84 -13.10 -7.02
C GLU A 148 8.06 -12.61 -7.80
N GLU A 149 8.07 -11.31 -8.18
CA GLU A 149 9.21 -10.68 -8.84
C GLU A 149 10.45 -10.70 -7.94
N ALA A 150 10.28 -10.34 -6.66
CA ALA A 150 11.37 -10.38 -5.69
C ALA A 150 11.91 -11.81 -5.48
N LYS A 151 11.02 -12.79 -5.39
CA LYS A 151 11.41 -14.21 -5.26
C LYS A 151 12.18 -14.69 -6.50
N LEU A 152 11.75 -14.30 -7.69
CA LEU A 152 12.42 -14.64 -8.94
C LEU A 152 13.81 -14.00 -9.02
N GLU A 153 13.91 -12.71 -8.69
CA GLU A 153 15.18 -11.96 -8.71
C GLU A 153 16.21 -12.56 -7.74
N LEU A 154 15.76 -13.02 -6.58
CA LEU A 154 16.59 -13.63 -5.56
C LEU A 154 16.82 -15.14 -5.76
N GLY A 155 16.20 -15.75 -6.77
CA GLY A 155 16.37 -17.16 -7.12
C GLY A 155 15.62 -18.13 -6.19
N PHE A 156 14.50 -17.71 -5.62
CA PHE A 156 13.62 -18.56 -4.80
C PHE A 156 12.49 -19.24 -5.61
N LEU A 157 12.35 -18.94 -6.89
CA LEU A 157 11.40 -19.56 -7.82
C LEU A 157 12.15 -20.33 -8.92
#